data_3f4897cf65d2c6b65a8baee44b31489a
#
_entry.id   3f4897cf65d2c6b65a8baee44b31489a
#
_cell.length_a   1.000
_cell.length_b   1.000
_cell.length_c   1.000
_cell.angle_alpha   90.00
_cell.angle_beta   90.00
_cell.angle_gamma   90.00
#
_symmetry.space_group_name_H-M   'P 1'
#
loop_
_entity.id
_entity.type
_entity.pdbx_description
1 polymer ?
#
loop_
_entity_poly.entity_id
_entity_poly.type
_entity_poly.pdbx_seq_one_letter_code
_entity_poly.pdbx_strand_id
1 'polypeptide(L)'
;FAKLISLIINSYNVEKLFLISLPEKNFLVDHIMKFNNFNKKLIDLSQESLEKIIDVIAQTNLFIGNDTGPTNLAAAFQIDTICIIGPTDASALKSKKIIKLTSKYYNKSRELGIKRHGDNFDKSTEEINTIKIEDVFNKIKEKLNQF
;
A
#
# COMPACT_ATOMS: atom_id res chain seq x y z
N PHE A 1 0.14 8.04 2.24
CA PHE A 1 1.34 7.57 1.52
C PHE A 1 2.41 8.67 1.38
N ALA A 2 2.10 9.94 1.06
CA ALA A 2 3.11 10.98 0.82
C ALA A 2 4.15 11.12 1.95
N LYS A 3 3.69 11.23 3.21
CA LYS A 3 4.57 11.29 4.40
C LYS A 3 5.38 10.00 4.60
N LEU A 4 4.78 8.82 4.35
CA LEU A 4 5.47 7.54 4.46
C LEU A 4 6.63 7.45 3.46
N ILE A 5 6.40 7.85 2.22
CA ILE A 5 7.42 7.90 1.17
C ILE A 5 8.57 8.83 1.57
N SER A 6 8.25 10.01 2.11
CA SER A 6 9.26 10.94 2.63
C SER A 6 10.13 10.30 3.73
N LEU A 7 9.51 9.58 4.66
CA LEU A 7 10.25 8.84 5.70
C LEU A 7 11.16 7.76 5.10
N ILE A 8 10.68 7.01 4.12
CA ILE A 8 11.47 5.95 3.47
C ILE A 8 12.69 6.56 2.76
N ILE A 9 12.50 7.60 1.93
CA ILE A 9 13.58 8.25 1.19
C ILE A 9 14.65 8.82 2.12
N ASN A 10 14.24 9.39 3.26
CA ASN A 10 15.16 10.02 4.22
C ASN A 10 15.86 9.00 5.12
N SER A 11 15.30 7.81 5.31
CA SER A 11 15.83 6.81 6.25
C SER A 11 16.62 5.69 5.57
N TYR A 12 16.42 5.48 4.27
CA TYR A 12 17.04 4.37 3.54
C TYR A 12 17.64 4.84 2.22
N ASN A 13 18.73 4.20 1.82
CA ASN A 13 19.29 4.39 0.49
C ASN A 13 18.52 3.55 -0.55
N VAL A 14 17.24 3.88 -0.74
CA VAL A 14 16.43 3.25 -1.78
C VAL A 14 16.91 3.69 -3.16
N GLU A 15 16.93 2.78 -4.11
CA GLU A 15 17.29 3.07 -5.50
C GLU A 15 16.12 3.72 -6.24
N LYS A 16 14.94 3.07 -6.18
CA LYS A 16 13.71 3.52 -6.84
C LYS A 16 12.48 3.22 -5.99
N LEU A 17 11.49 4.08 -6.09
CA LEU A 17 10.15 3.93 -5.53
C LEU A 17 9.13 4.09 -6.65
N PHE A 18 8.36 3.05 -6.91
CA PHE A 18 7.34 3.05 -7.94
C PHE A 18 5.97 3.37 -7.35
N LEU A 19 5.27 4.31 -7.96
CA LEU A 19 3.91 4.70 -7.60
C LEU A 19 2.93 4.06 -8.57
N ILE A 20 2.04 3.22 -8.05
CA ILE A 20 1.00 2.54 -8.82
C ILE A 20 -0.36 3.08 -8.38
N SER A 21 -1.14 3.58 -9.32
CA SER A 21 -2.50 4.07 -9.12
C SER A 21 -3.34 3.80 -10.36
N LEU A 22 -4.66 3.87 -10.21
CA LEU A 22 -5.55 3.87 -11.36
C LEU A 22 -5.42 5.20 -12.11
N PRO A 23 -5.52 5.22 -13.45
CA PRO A 23 -5.37 6.43 -14.25
C PRO A 23 -6.30 7.58 -13.81
N GLU A 24 -7.54 7.28 -13.43
CA GLU A 24 -8.51 8.27 -12.96
C GLU A 24 -8.16 8.88 -11.59
N LYS A 25 -7.14 8.33 -10.91
CA LYS A 25 -6.65 8.81 -9.60
C LYS A 25 -5.29 9.47 -9.68
N ASN A 26 -4.86 9.93 -10.84
CA ASN A 26 -3.57 10.59 -11.05
C ASN A 26 -3.34 11.76 -10.10
N PHE A 27 -4.39 12.49 -9.71
CA PHE A 27 -4.27 13.60 -8.76
C PHE A 27 -3.65 13.18 -7.41
N LEU A 28 -3.81 11.90 -7.00
CA LEU A 28 -3.17 11.36 -5.80
C LEU A 28 -1.66 11.20 -6.01
N VAL A 29 -1.25 10.72 -7.18
CA VAL A 29 0.17 10.57 -7.55
C VAL A 29 0.81 11.95 -7.65
N ASP A 30 0.16 12.90 -8.32
CA ASP A 30 0.62 14.29 -8.41
C ASP A 30 0.83 14.92 -7.03
N HIS A 31 -0.11 14.68 -6.10
CA HIS A 31 0.01 15.14 -4.72
C HIS A 31 1.25 14.53 -4.03
N ILE A 32 1.47 13.22 -4.19
CA ILE A 32 2.63 12.52 -3.63
C ILE A 32 3.93 13.08 -4.21
N MET A 33 4.00 13.25 -5.53
CA MET A 33 5.16 13.78 -6.22
C MET A 33 5.50 15.19 -5.74
N LYS A 34 4.52 16.10 -5.69
CA LYS A 34 4.68 17.47 -5.19
C LYS A 34 5.13 17.49 -3.73
N PHE A 35 4.49 16.69 -2.86
CA PHE A 35 4.84 16.62 -1.45
C PHE A 35 6.30 16.19 -1.23
N ASN A 36 6.83 15.36 -2.10
CA ASN A 36 8.22 14.86 -2.07
C ASN A 36 9.16 15.63 -3.01
N ASN A 37 8.80 16.86 -3.40
CA ASN A 37 9.60 17.76 -4.24
C ASN A 37 10.05 17.09 -5.56
N PHE A 38 9.20 16.28 -6.18
CA PHE A 38 9.52 15.53 -7.41
C PHE A 38 10.85 14.79 -7.33
N ASN A 39 11.09 14.12 -6.20
CA ASN A 39 12.31 13.36 -5.99
C ASN A 39 12.54 12.36 -7.14
N LYS A 40 13.74 12.39 -7.73
CA LYS A 40 14.10 11.57 -8.90
C LYS A 40 14.02 10.05 -8.68
N LYS A 41 13.97 9.60 -7.43
CA LYS A 41 13.77 8.18 -7.07
C LYS A 41 12.31 7.75 -7.21
N LEU A 42 11.36 8.70 -7.26
CA LEU A 42 9.94 8.41 -7.44
C LEU A 42 9.62 8.27 -8.93
N ILE A 43 9.03 7.14 -9.29
CA ILE A 43 8.64 6.81 -10.65
C ILE A 43 7.14 6.56 -10.67
N ASP A 44 6.42 7.37 -11.43
CA ASP A 44 4.99 7.24 -11.63
C ASP A 44 4.70 6.19 -12.71
N LEU A 45 3.91 5.18 -12.35
CA LEU A 45 3.44 4.12 -13.24
C LEU A 45 1.93 4.18 -13.49
N SER A 46 1.25 5.25 -13.10
CA SER A 46 -0.22 5.34 -13.19
C SER A 46 -0.75 5.35 -14.62
N GLN A 47 0.10 5.66 -15.61
CA GLN A 47 -0.25 5.67 -17.04
C GLN A 47 0.38 4.49 -17.80
N GLU A 48 1.10 3.62 -17.13
CA GLU A 48 1.77 2.48 -17.75
C GLU A 48 0.79 1.33 -18.03
N SER A 49 1.16 0.46 -18.95
CA SER A 49 0.37 -0.74 -19.23
C SER A 49 0.39 -1.72 -18.06
N LEU A 50 -0.63 -2.58 -17.99
CA LEU A 50 -0.72 -3.60 -16.96
C LEU A 50 0.49 -4.54 -16.98
N GLU A 51 0.96 -4.91 -18.17
CA GLU A 51 2.14 -5.75 -18.37
C GLU A 51 3.37 -5.11 -17.74
N LYS A 52 3.57 -3.80 -17.97
CA LYS A 52 4.68 -3.05 -17.40
C LYS A 52 4.62 -2.98 -15.88
N ILE A 53 3.42 -2.78 -15.33
CA ILE A 53 3.20 -2.76 -13.88
C ILE A 53 3.52 -4.13 -13.27
N ILE A 54 3.08 -5.23 -13.93
CA ILE A 54 3.37 -6.60 -13.51
C ILE A 54 4.88 -6.86 -13.47
N ASP A 55 5.59 -6.49 -14.54
CA ASP A 55 7.05 -6.64 -14.64
C ASP A 55 7.79 -5.88 -13.55
N VAL A 56 7.35 -4.66 -13.24
CA VAL A 56 7.94 -3.86 -12.17
C VAL A 56 7.68 -4.50 -10.81
N ILE A 57 6.44 -4.92 -10.52
CA ILE A 57 6.11 -5.57 -9.24
C ILE A 57 6.98 -6.81 -9.05
N ALA A 58 7.14 -7.65 -10.08
CA ALA A 58 7.92 -8.88 -9.99
C ALA A 58 9.41 -8.66 -9.63
N GLN A 59 9.93 -7.45 -9.85
CA GLN A 59 11.33 -7.09 -9.62
C GLN A 59 11.54 -6.22 -8.35
N THR A 60 10.48 -5.92 -7.59
CA THR A 60 10.61 -5.12 -6.37
C THR A 60 11.05 -5.97 -5.17
N ASN A 61 11.71 -5.35 -4.21
CA ASN A 61 12.11 -6.02 -2.95
C ASN A 61 10.99 -5.99 -1.91
N LEU A 62 10.14 -4.98 -1.95
CA LEU A 62 9.05 -4.76 -1.00
C LEU A 62 7.87 -4.10 -1.70
N PHE A 63 6.68 -4.57 -1.45
CA PHE A 63 5.43 -3.95 -1.90
C PHE A 63 4.63 -3.42 -0.71
N ILE A 64 4.08 -2.22 -0.85
CA ILE A 64 3.25 -1.58 0.17
C ILE A 64 1.98 -1.07 -0.50
N GLY A 65 0.83 -1.55 -0.09
CA GLY A 65 -0.43 -1.16 -0.71
C GLY A 65 -1.65 -1.43 0.15
N ASN A 66 -2.81 -1.07 -0.39
CA ASN A 66 -4.09 -1.42 0.21
C ASN A 66 -4.51 -2.84 -0.21
N ASP A 67 -5.62 -3.35 0.31
CA ASP A 67 -6.21 -4.65 -0.11
C ASP A 67 -6.77 -4.53 -1.55
N THR A 68 -5.90 -4.74 -2.53
CA THR A 68 -6.16 -4.57 -3.96
C THR A 68 -5.48 -5.65 -4.81
N GLY A 69 -5.78 -5.69 -6.11
CA GLY A 69 -5.16 -6.62 -7.07
C GLY A 69 -3.63 -6.61 -7.05
N PRO A 70 -2.97 -5.44 -7.16
CA PRO A 70 -1.50 -5.35 -7.09
C PRO A 70 -0.88 -5.94 -5.82
N THR A 71 -1.53 -5.81 -4.67
CA THR A 71 -1.08 -6.41 -3.40
C THR A 71 -1.09 -7.93 -3.46
N ASN A 72 -2.16 -8.50 -4.02
CA ASN A 72 -2.26 -9.96 -4.20
C ASN A 72 -1.25 -10.46 -5.22
N LEU A 73 -1.00 -9.69 -6.27
CA LEU A 73 -0.02 -10.03 -7.30
C LEU A 73 1.41 -10.02 -6.73
N ALA A 74 1.79 -9.02 -5.96
CA ALA A 74 3.09 -8.96 -5.31
C ALA A 74 3.32 -10.18 -4.40
N ALA A 75 2.31 -10.54 -3.62
CA ALA A 75 2.36 -11.73 -2.76
C ALA A 75 2.45 -13.04 -3.56
N ALA A 76 1.80 -13.13 -4.73
CA ALA A 76 1.90 -14.27 -5.64
C ALA A 76 3.31 -14.43 -6.21
N PHE A 77 4.01 -13.33 -6.50
CA PHE A 77 5.42 -13.30 -6.89
C PHE A 77 6.40 -13.53 -5.72
N GLN A 78 5.89 -13.87 -4.54
CA GLN A 78 6.71 -14.08 -3.34
C GLN A 78 7.45 -12.83 -2.85
N ILE A 79 6.98 -11.63 -3.24
CA ILE A 79 7.49 -10.36 -2.76
C ILE A 79 6.95 -10.11 -1.35
N ASP A 80 7.81 -9.68 -0.44
CA ASP A 80 7.38 -9.25 0.89
C ASP A 80 6.44 -8.05 0.76
N THR A 81 5.26 -8.17 1.35
CA THR A 81 4.14 -7.26 1.10
C THR A 81 3.57 -6.74 2.41
N ILE A 82 3.45 -5.43 2.54
CA ILE A 82 2.73 -4.77 3.64
C ILE A 82 1.37 -4.32 3.10
N CYS A 83 0.31 -4.93 3.61
CA CYS A 83 -1.06 -4.62 3.22
C CYS A 83 -1.76 -3.79 4.29
N ILE A 84 -2.17 -2.58 3.91
CA ILE A 84 -2.94 -1.67 4.74
C ILE A 84 -4.42 -1.97 4.50
N ILE A 85 -5.08 -2.50 5.53
CA ILE A 85 -6.44 -3.01 5.43
C ILE A 85 -7.40 -2.05 6.13
N GLY A 86 -8.35 -1.54 5.36
CA GLY A 86 -9.47 -0.76 5.86
C GLY A 86 -10.59 -1.67 6.38
N PRO A 87 -11.84 -1.40 6.01
CA PRO A 87 -13.01 -2.14 6.47
C PRO A 87 -13.21 -3.49 5.77
N THR A 88 -12.39 -3.82 4.78
CA THR A 88 -12.53 -5.06 4.01
C THR A 88 -12.13 -6.28 4.84
N ASP A 89 -12.74 -7.44 4.53
CA ASP A 89 -12.37 -8.70 5.17
C ASP A 89 -11.05 -9.24 4.59
N ALA A 90 -10.00 -9.16 5.39
CA ALA A 90 -8.67 -9.64 5.04
C ALA A 90 -8.48 -11.15 5.17
N SER A 91 -9.53 -11.93 5.44
CA SER A 91 -9.44 -13.39 5.59
C SER A 91 -9.03 -14.09 4.28
N ALA A 92 -9.34 -13.47 3.14
CA ALA A 92 -8.95 -13.95 1.82
C ALA A 92 -7.44 -13.82 1.53
N LEU A 93 -6.74 -12.92 2.22
CA LEU A 93 -5.30 -12.71 2.08
C LEU A 93 -4.53 -13.79 2.86
N LYS A 94 -4.29 -14.95 2.25
CA LYS A 94 -3.70 -16.12 2.93
C LYS A 94 -2.17 -16.25 2.76
N SER A 95 -1.56 -15.45 1.88
CA SER A 95 -0.11 -15.55 1.64
C SER A 95 0.70 -15.22 2.89
N LYS A 96 1.72 -16.02 3.19
CA LYS A 96 2.70 -15.77 4.26
C LYS A 96 3.58 -14.55 3.98
N LYS A 97 3.61 -14.08 2.74
CA LYS A 97 4.33 -12.87 2.33
C LYS A 97 3.62 -11.58 2.69
N ILE A 98 2.35 -11.65 3.11
CA ILE A 98 1.56 -10.47 3.45
C ILE A 98 1.59 -10.21 4.95
N ILE A 99 2.16 -9.08 5.34
CA ILE A 99 1.98 -8.49 6.67
C ILE A 99 0.72 -7.61 6.60
N LYS A 100 -0.28 -7.97 7.38
CA LYS A 100 -1.56 -7.25 7.45
C LYS A 100 -1.49 -6.19 8.54
N LEU A 101 -1.72 -4.93 8.16
CA LEU A 101 -1.93 -3.82 9.09
C LEU A 101 -3.40 -3.43 9.04
N THR A 102 -4.10 -3.69 10.12
CA THR A 102 -5.54 -3.45 10.24
C THR A 102 -5.82 -2.25 11.13
N SER A 103 -6.97 -1.62 10.91
CA SER A 103 -7.45 -0.59 11.82
C SER A 103 -7.77 -1.18 13.20
N LYS A 104 -7.77 -0.34 14.23
CA LYS A 104 -8.21 -0.76 15.59
C LYS A 104 -9.68 -1.18 15.63
N TYR A 105 -10.47 -0.86 14.62
CA TYR A 105 -11.90 -1.18 14.51
C TYR A 105 -12.18 -2.36 13.57
N TYR A 106 -11.14 -3.01 13.05
CA TYR A 106 -11.26 -4.05 12.04
C TYR A 106 -12.28 -5.16 12.41
N ASN A 107 -12.23 -5.67 13.64
CA ASN A 107 -13.16 -6.71 14.10
C ASN A 107 -14.60 -6.19 14.22
N LYS A 108 -14.78 -4.94 14.64
CA LYS A 108 -16.10 -4.31 14.77
C LYS A 108 -16.79 -4.11 13.42
N SER A 109 -16.02 -3.78 12.38
CA SER A 109 -16.54 -3.66 11.02
C SER A 109 -17.05 -4.96 10.47
N ARG A 110 -16.41 -6.10 10.82
CA ARG A 110 -16.86 -7.43 10.44
C ARG A 110 -18.18 -7.81 11.13
N GLU A 111 -18.31 -7.53 12.42
CA GLU A 111 -19.54 -7.77 13.20
C GLU A 111 -20.73 -6.96 12.67
N LEU A 112 -20.50 -5.75 12.16
CA LEU A 112 -21.53 -4.89 11.58
C LEU A 112 -21.95 -5.31 10.16
N GLY A 113 -21.40 -6.40 9.62
CA GLY A 113 -21.76 -6.92 8.30
C GLY A 113 -21.52 -5.92 7.17
N ILE A 114 -20.47 -5.08 7.28
CA ILE A 114 -20.11 -4.15 6.21
C ILE A 114 -19.76 -4.99 4.98
N LYS A 115 -20.76 -5.13 4.11
CA LYS A 115 -20.64 -5.86 2.85
C LYS A 115 -19.66 -5.13 1.93
N ARG A 116 -18.93 -5.90 1.11
CA ARG A 116 -17.94 -5.41 0.15
C ARG A 116 -18.46 -4.37 -0.86
N HIS A 117 -19.77 -4.19 -0.98
CA HIS A 117 -20.40 -3.31 -1.96
C HIS A 117 -21.65 -2.66 -1.34
N GLY A 118 -21.62 -1.36 -1.16
CA GLY A 118 -22.80 -0.52 -0.97
C GLY A 118 -22.97 0.11 0.41
N ASP A 119 -23.48 1.28 0.40
CA ASP A 119 -24.27 2.06 1.37
C ASP A 119 -23.61 2.67 2.61
N ASN A 120 -22.34 2.38 2.97
CA ASN A 120 -21.67 3.05 4.09
C ASN A 120 -20.17 3.27 3.84
N PHE A 121 -19.81 3.64 2.62
CA PHE A 121 -18.42 3.88 2.22
C PHE A 121 -17.76 5.05 2.99
N ASP A 122 -18.54 6.00 3.47
CA ASP A 122 -18.04 7.19 4.17
C ASP A 122 -17.41 6.89 5.54
N LYS A 123 -17.86 5.83 6.22
CA LYS A 123 -17.26 5.41 7.49
C LYS A 123 -15.97 4.59 7.31
N SER A 124 -15.71 4.07 6.13
CA SER A 124 -14.56 3.22 5.84
C SER A 124 -13.24 4.00 5.76
N THR A 125 -13.29 5.27 5.35
CA THR A 125 -12.11 6.13 5.29
C THR A 125 -11.61 6.51 6.67
N GLU A 126 -12.49 6.65 7.65
CA GLU A 126 -12.11 6.92 9.04
C GLU A 126 -11.33 5.76 9.65
N GLU A 127 -11.67 4.51 9.29
CA GLU A 127 -10.98 3.33 9.82
C GLU A 127 -9.54 3.22 9.34
N ILE A 128 -9.27 3.43 8.05
CA ILE A 128 -7.91 3.46 7.51
C ILE A 128 -7.07 4.53 8.19
N ASN A 129 -7.64 5.69 8.48
CA ASN A 129 -6.96 6.80 9.14
C ASN A 129 -6.53 6.48 10.59
N THR A 130 -7.02 5.39 11.18
CA THR A 130 -6.55 4.94 12.50
C THR A 130 -5.23 4.16 12.45
N ILE A 131 -4.79 3.72 11.26
CA ILE A 131 -3.49 3.09 11.07
C ILE A 131 -2.44 4.19 11.02
N LYS A 132 -1.55 4.21 12.00
CA LYS A 132 -0.51 5.23 12.11
C LYS A 132 0.59 5.00 11.10
N ILE A 133 1.16 6.08 10.59
CA ILE A 133 2.29 6.02 9.65
C ILE A 133 3.48 5.32 10.32
N GLU A 134 3.68 5.54 11.60
CA GLU A 134 4.74 4.94 12.41
C GLU A 134 4.63 3.40 12.44
N ASP A 135 3.40 2.86 12.54
CA ASP A 135 3.17 1.41 12.54
C ASP A 135 3.56 0.80 11.19
N VAL A 136 3.17 1.45 10.09
CA VAL A 136 3.57 1.04 8.74
C VAL A 136 5.09 1.12 8.58
N PHE A 137 5.70 2.23 9.01
CA PHE A 137 7.14 2.44 8.89
C PHE A 137 7.95 1.45 9.73
N ASN A 138 7.48 1.08 10.90
CA ASN A 138 8.12 0.05 11.73
C ASN A 138 8.11 -1.33 11.03
N LYS A 139 7.03 -1.68 10.32
CA LYS A 139 7.00 -2.92 9.51
C LYS A 139 7.95 -2.87 8.32
N ILE A 140 8.13 -1.70 7.71
CA ILE A 140 9.13 -1.50 6.67
C ILE A 140 10.54 -1.73 7.24
N LYS A 141 10.85 -1.16 8.42
CA LYS A 141 12.14 -1.38 9.09
C LYS A 141 12.42 -2.86 9.35
N GLU A 142 11.43 -3.59 9.89
CA GLU A 142 11.54 -5.03 10.16
C GLU A 142 11.91 -5.81 8.88
N LYS A 143 11.39 -5.38 7.71
CA LYS A 143 11.65 -6.05 6.43
C LYS A 143 12.97 -5.62 5.80
N LEU A 144 13.27 -4.34 5.77
CA LEU A 144 14.49 -3.83 5.12
C LEU A 144 15.77 -4.13 5.93
N ASN A 145 15.68 -4.30 7.26
CA ASN A 145 16.83 -4.68 8.09
C ASN A 145 17.17 -6.19 7.99
N GLN A 146 16.44 -6.96 7.20
CA GLN A 146 16.72 -8.37 6.93
C GLN A 146 17.60 -8.56 5.66
N PHE A 147 17.94 -7.48 4.98
CA PHE A 147 18.83 -7.41 3.82
C PHE A 147 20.10 -6.63 4.18
#